data_f5f90518395c575ad7efa478dbaf8a33
#
_entry.id   f5f90518395c575ad7efa478dbaf8a33
#
_cell.length_a   1.000
_cell.length_b   1.000
_cell.length_c   1.000
_cell.angle_alpha   90.00
_cell.angle_beta   90.00
_cell.angle_gamma   90.00
#
_symmetry.space_group_name_H-M   'P 1'
#
loop_
_entity.id
_entity.type
_entity.pdbx_description
1 polymer ?
#
loop_
_entity_poly.entity_id
_entity_poly.type
_entity_poly.pdbx_seq_one_letter_code
_entity_poly.pdbx_strand_id
1 'polypeptide(L)'
;AALPEKGPGPALALTGAAQAQQKEVTMRVALYRQGRPFPDLNDRTVILVDDGLATGATFFASVATARQGNPRRVIGAIPVGPRSTVEEARKLVDQLIVLRVPDPFYAVGNFYRDFEQVEDREVLQYLNLAEEAFVNRS
;
A
#
# COMPACT_ATOMS: atom_id res chain seq x y z
N ALA A 1 -22.99 -36.02 28.16
CA ALA A 1 -23.45 -35.37 26.95
C ALA A 1 -22.27 -34.67 26.30
N ALA A 2 -21.83 -35.16 25.15
CA ALA A 2 -20.76 -34.54 24.38
C ALA A 2 -21.27 -33.23 23.75
N LEU A 3 -20.54 -32.12 23.94
CA LEU A 3 -20.78 -30.87 23.24
C LEU A 3 -20.52 -31.07 21.73
N PRO A 4 -21.35 -30.53 20.84
CA PRO A 4 -21.08 -30.62 19.41
C PRO A 4 -19.80 -29.85 19.10
N GLU A 5 -18.85 -30.52 18.43
CA GLU A 5 -17.69 -29.87 17.87
C GLU A 5 -18.16 -28.74 16.93
N LYS A 6 -17.74 -27.51 17.21
CA LYS A 6 -17.87 -26.42 16.27
C LYS A 6 -17.03 -26.78 15.05
N GLY A 7 -17.66 -27.24 14.01
CA GLY A 7 -17.06 -27.30 12.70
C GLY A 7 -16.52 -25.94 12.27
N PRO A 8 -15.54 -25.88 11.36
CA PRO A 8 -15.00 -24.61 10.89
C PRO A 8 -16.15 -23.74 10.40
N GLY A 9 -16.25 -22.53 10.96
CA GLY A 9 -17.25 -21.55 10.52
C GLY A 9 -17.14 -21.34 9.00
N PRO A 10 -18.22 -20.91 8.33
CA PRO A 10 -18.20 -20.74 6.90
C PRO A 10 -17.06 -19.79 6.55
N ALA A 11 -16.05 -20.30 5.83
CA ALA A 11 -15.07 -19.46 5.19
C ALA A 11 -15.86 -18.49 4.31
N LEU A 12 -15.75 -17.19 4.59
CA LEU A 12 -16.36 -16.15 3.75
C LEU A 12 -15.83 -16.36 2.35
N ALA A 13 -16.65 -16.95 1.47
CA ALA A 13 -16.34 -17.07 0.07
C ALA A 13 -16.15 -15.64 -0.46
N LEU A 14 -14.94 -15.31 -0.92
CA LEU A 14 -14.66 -14.01 -1.55
C LEU A 14 -15.66 -13.82 -2.69
N THR A 15 -16.30 -12.67 -2.75
CA THR A 15 -17.17 -12.32 -3.87
C THR A 15 -16.37 -12.33 -5.17
N GLY A 16 -17.01 -12.55 -6.32
CA GLY A 16 -16.34 -12.54 -7.62
C GLY A 16 -15.51 -11.27 -7.87
N ALA A 17 -15.98 -10.11 -7.38
CA ALA A 17 -15.25 -8.84 -7.43
C ALA A 17 -13.96 -8.88 -6.60
N ALA A 18 -14.01 -9.43 -5.38
CA ALA A 18 -12.83 -9.56 -4.53
C ALA A 18 -11.81 -10.53 -5.09
N GLN A 19 -12.26 -11.61 -5.72
CA GLN A 19 -11.38 -12.58 -6.42
C GLN A 19 -10.70 -11.94 -7.64
N ALA A 20 -11.43 -11.15 -8.43
CA ALA A 20 -10.88 -10.43 -9.57
C ALA A 20 -9.83 -9.42 -9.14
N GLN A 21 -10.08 -8.66 -8.06
CA GLN A 21 -9.14 -7.70 -7.49
C GLN A 21 -7.87 -8.39 -6.96
N GLN A 22 -8.02 -9.51 -6.25
CA GLN A 22 -6.89 -10.31 -5.76
C GLN A 22 -6.01 -10.82 -6.91
N LYS A 23 -6.63 -11.29 -8.01
CA LYS A 23 -5.93 -11.73 -9.20
C LYS A 23 -5.16 -10.59 -9.86
N GLU A 24 -5.76 -9.42 -9.98
CA GLU A 24 -5.09 -8.22 -10.53
C GLU A 24 -3.87 -7.82 -9.71
N VAL A 25 -4.00 -7.77 -8.38
CA VAL A 25 -2.88 -7.49 -7.47
C VAL A 25 -1.75 -8.51 -7.66
N THR A 26 -2.08 -9.80 -7.71
CA THR A 26 -1.08 -10.85 -7.91
C THR A 26 -0.35 -10.70 -9.24
N MET A 27 -1.07 -10.39 -10.31
CA MET A 27 -0.48 -10.15 -11.63
C MET A 27 0.44 -8.93 -11.65
N ARG A 28 0.04 -7.82 -11.03
CA ARG A 28 0.88 -6.60 -10.93
C ARG A 28 2.13 -6.84 -10.08
N VAL A 29 2.02 -7.55 -8.97
CA VAL A 29 3.18 -7.93 -8.16
C VAL A 29 4.17 -8.75 -8.99
N ALA A 30 3.72 -9.76 -9.72
CA ALA A 30 4.58 -10.57 -10.59
C ALA A 30 5.26 -9.72 -11.68
N LEU A 31 4.48 -8.83 -12.32
CA LEU A 31 4.98 -7.94 -13.37
C LEU A 31 6.04 -6.98 -12.85
N TYR A 32 5.77 -6.27 -11.76
CA TYR A 32 6.68 -5.25 -11.24
C TYR A 32 7.91 -5.83 -10.55
N ARG A 33 7.78 -7.00 -9.94
CA ARG A 33 8.90 -7.66 -9.30
C ARG A 33 9.81 -8.43 -10.26
N GLN A 34 9.33 -8.82 -11.43
CA GLN A 34 10.11 -9.53 -12.44
C GLN A 34 10.88 -10.75 -11.88
N GLY A 35 10.21 -11.54 -11.03
CA GLY A 35 10.81 -12.71 -10.37
C GLY A 35 11.70 -12.40 -9.17
N ARG A 36 11.92 -11.12 -8.82
CA ARG A 36 12.68 -10.77 -7.62
C ARG A 36 11.91 -11.14 -6.36
N PRO A 37 12.56 -11.68 -5.32
CA PRO A 37 11.90 -12.00 -4.07
C PRO A 37 11.38 -10.73 -3.38
N PHE A 38 10.38 -10.88 -2.52
CA PHE A 38 9.92 -9.78 -1.68
C PHE A 38 11.09 -9.33 -0.76
N PRO A 39 11.30 -8.03 -0.55
CA PRO A 39 12.39 -7.55 0.29
C PRO A 39 12.21 -8.01 1.73
N ASP A 40 13.30 -8.37 2.38
CA ASP A 40 13.30 -8.59 3.81
C ASP A 40 13.12 -7.24 4.53
N LEU A 41 12.03 -7.12 5.28
CA LEU A 41 11.68 -5.91 6.02
C LEU A 41 12.17 -5.94 7.47
N ASN A 42 12.69 -7.08 7.94
CA ASN A 42 13.10 -7.25 9.34
C ASN A 42 14.16 -6.21 9.73
N ASP A 43 13.90 -5.50 10.82
CA ASP A 43 14.75 -4.41 11.36
C ASP A 43 15.05 -3.27 10.35
N ARG A 44 14.24 -3.12 9.32
CA ARG A 44 14.37 -2.05 8.30
C ARG A 44 13.44 -0.89 8.58
N THR A 45 13.81 0.29 8.11
CA THR A 45 12.88 1.40 7.97
C THR A 45 12.12 1.24 6.65
N VAL A 46 10.81 1.08 6.74
CA VAL A 46 9.92 0.97 5.58
C VAL A 46 9.26 2.32 5.35
N ILE A 47 9.34 2.83 4.14
CA ILE A 47 8.65 4.05 3.72
C ILE A 47 7.53 3.65 2.75
N LEU A 48 6.30 3.91 3.14
CA LEU A 48 5.12 3.70 2.31
C LEU A 48 4.73 5.03 1.67
N VAL A 49 4.68 5.03 0.35
CA VAL A 49 4.36 6.21 -0.47
C VAL A 49 3.08 5.94 -1.23
N ASP A 50 2.17 6.92 -1.24
CA ASP A 50 0.95 6.87 -2.02
C ASP A 50 0.68 8.26 -2.62
N ASP A 51 -0.15 8.36 -3.64
CA ASP A 51 -0.52 9.62 -4.29
C ASP A 51 -1.49 10.47 -3.46
N GLY A 52 -2.19 9.85 -2.53
CA GLY A 52 -3.09 10.49 -1.59
C GLY A 52 -3.92 9.49 -0.81
N LEU A 53 -4.49 9.94 0.28
CA LEU A 53 -5.46 9.18 1.06
C LEU A 53 -6.87 9.66 0.72
N ALA A 54 -7.71 8.83 0.11
CA ALA A 54 -9.15 9.05 0.08
C ALA A 54 -9.79 8.34 1.28
N THR A 55 -10.13 7.07 1.13
CA THR A 55 -10.62 6.22 2.23
C THR A 55 -9.48 5.66 3.09
N GLY A 56 -8.27 5.62 2.57
CA GLY A 56 -7.10 5.04 3.21
C GLY A 56 -7.00 3.51 3.12
N ALA A 57 -7.97 2.83 2.52
CA ALA A 57 -8.03 1.36 2.53
C ALA A 57 -6.75 0.69 2.01
N THR A 58 -6.23 1.15 0.88
CA THR A 58 -4.98 0.62 0.29
C THR A 58 -3.78 0.90 1.20
N PHE A 59 -3.68 2.12 1.71
CA PHE A 59 -2.59 2.51 2.61
C PHE A 59 -2.61 1.70 3.91
N PHE A 60 -3.77 1.53 4.53
CA PHE A 60 -3.91 0.75 5.78
C PHE A 60 -3.56 -0.72 5.57
N ALA A 61 -3.97 -1.31 4.45
CA ALA A 61 -3.58 -2.66 4.08
C ALA A 61 -2.06 -2.79 3.88
N SER A 62 -1.44 -1.80 3.25
CA SER A 62 0.02 -1.75 3.06
C SER A 62 0.78 -1.63 4.38
N VAL A 63 0.28 -0.82 5.33
CA VAL A 63 0.84 -0.72 6.69
C VAL A 63 0.76 -2.08 7.40
N ALA A 64 -0.41 -2.73 7.37
CA ALA A 64 -0.61 -4.04 7.99
C ALA A 64 0.34 -5.10 7.42
N THR A 65 0.50 -5.12 6.09
CA THR A 65 1.44 -6.02 5.41
C THR A 65 2.89 -5.73 5.80
N ALA A 66 3.29 -4.46 5.80
CA ALA A 66 4.65 -4.08 6.19
C ALA A 66 4.98 -4.48 7.64
N ARG A 67 4.03 -4.30 8.56
CA ARG A 67 4.19 -4.68 9.98
C ARG A 67 4.42 -6.18 10.18
N GLN A 68 3.87 -7.04 9.33
CA GLN A 68 4.12 -8.49 9.38
C GLN A 68 5.60 -8.84 9.12
N GLY A 69 6.33 -8.01 8.39
CA GLY A 69 7.75 -8.16 8.15
C GLY A 69 8.66 -7.71 9.31
N ASN A 70 8.09 -7.36 10.47
CA ASN A 70 8.81 -6.91 11.67
C ASN A 70 9.80 -5.76 11.40
N PRO A 71 9.37 -4.65 10.75
CA PRO A 71 10.24 -3.52 10.48
C PRO A 71 10.58 -2.76 11.76
N ARG A 72 11.75 -2.12 11.78
CA ARG A 72 12.14 -1.22 12.87
C ARG A 72 11.27 0.03 12.92
N ARG A 73 10.89 0.58 11.74
CA ARG A 73 10.01 1.74 11.62
C ARG A 73 9.17 1.64 10.35
N VAL A 74 7.94 2.14 10.41
CA VAL A 74 7.09 2.37 9.25
C VAL A 74 6.78 3.86 9.16
N ILE A 75 7.15 4.47 8.03
CA ILE A 75 6.93 5.88 7.72
C ILE A 75 5.94 5.95 6.56
N GLY A 76 4.89 6.76 6.69
CA GLY A 76 4.01 7.10 5.58
C GLY A 76 4.40 8.45 4.98
N ALA A 77 4.39 8.55 3.65
CA ALA A 77 4.65 9.79 2.92
C ALA A 77 3.53 10.01 1.89
N ILE A 78 2.62 10.92 2.19
CA ILE A 78 1.37 11.14 1.47
C ILE A 78 1.24 12.63 1.12
N PRO A 79 1.01 13.01 -0.15
CA PRO A 79 0.84 14.41 -0.50
C PRO A 79 -0.42 15.05 0.08
N VAL A 80 -1.55 14.33 0.05
CA VAL A 80 -2.85 14.90 0.37
C VAL A 80 -3.82 13.85 0.93
N GLY A 81 -4.67 14.27 1.85
CA GLY A 81 -5.75 13.44 2.37
C GLY A 81 -6.71 14.22 3.26
N PRO A 82 -7.95 13.72 3.48
CA PRO A 82 -8.89 14.33 4.40
C PRO A 82 -8.42 14.15 5.84
N ARG A 83 -8.77 15.11 6.69
CA ARG A 83 -8.36 15.14 8.10
C ARG A 83 -8.62 13.83 8.83
N SER A 84 -9.81 13.27 8.71
CA SER A 84 -10.19 12.03 9.39
C SER A 84 -9.28 10.85 9.03
N THR A 85 -9.04 10.64 7.74
CA THR A 85 -8.19 9.54 7.27
C THR A 85 -6.72 9.76 7.64
N VAL A 86 -6.25 11.01 7.58
CA VAL A 86 -4.88 11.38 8.01
C VAL A 86 -4.68 11.11 9.50
N GLU A 87 -5.64 11.47 10.35
CA GLU A 87 -5.58 11.21 11.79
C GLU A 87 -5.58 9.71 12.11
N GLU A 88 -6.34 8.91 11.37
CA GLU A 88 -6.33 7.45 11.47
C GLU A 88 -4.99 6.87 11.03
N ALA A 89 -4.46 7.30 9.89
CA ALA A 89 -3.16 6.86 9.39
C ALA A 89 -2.02 7.17 10.38
N ARG A 90 -2.05 8.33 11.05
CA ARG A 90 -1.05 8.71 12.06
C ARG A 90 -0.95 7.72 13.22
N LYS A 91 -2.04 7.04 13.57
CA LYS A 91 -2.06 6.05 14.66
C LYS A 91 -1.42 4.73 14.29
N LEU A 92 -1.29 4.44 13.00
CA LEU A 92 -0.85 3.14 12.47
C LEU A 92 0.64 3.11 12.10
N VAL A 93 1.24 4.28 11.87
CA VAL A 93 2.65 4.41 11.47
C VAL A 93 3.47 5.12 12.53
N ASP A 94 4.79 4.96 12.50
CA ASP A 94 5.69 5.62 13.45
C ASP A 94 5.87 7.11 13.11
N GLN A 95 5.72 7.46 11.84
CA GLN A 95 5.74 8.83 11.35
C GLN A 95 4.88 8.93 10.10
N LEU A 96 4.07 9.99 10.01
CA LEU A 96 3.31 10.31 8.81
C LEU A 96 3.66 11.72 8.33
N ILE A 97 4.15 11.81 7.12
CA ILE A 97 4.42 13.06 6.41
C ILE A 97 3.27 13.32 5.45
N VAL A 98 2.57 14.43 5.63
CA VAL A 98 1.46 14.86 4.77
C VAL A 98 1.69 16.32 4.39
N LEU A 99 1.61 16.62 3.09
CA LEU A 99 1.85 17.98 2.62
C LEU A 99 0.62 18.88 2.77
N ARG A 100 -0.58 18.33 2.52
CA ARG A 100 -1.84 19.09 2.59
C ARG A 100 -2.97 18.25 3.19
N VAL A 101 -3.75 18.89 4.05
CA VAL A 101 -4.98 18.34 4.64
C VAL A 101 -6.11 19.34 4.33
N PRO A 102 -6.63 19.33 3.08
CA PRO A 102 -7.63 20.28 2.64
C PRO A 102 -9.00 20.00 3.27
N ASP A 103 -9.79 21.07 3.41
CA ASP A 103 -11.18 21.01 3.82
C ASP A 103 -11.97 22.05 2.98
N PRO A 104 -12.94 21.64 2.17
CA PRO A 104 -13.41 20.28 1.95
C PRO A 104 -12.43 19.43 1.11
N PHE A 105 -12.51 18.11 1.26
CA PHE A 105 -11.80 17.13 0.46
C PHE A 105 -12.81 16.29 -0.34
N TYR A 106 -12.67 16.24 -1.67
CA TYR A 106 -13.55 15.45 -2.54
C TYR A 106 -12.83 14.24 -3.14
N ALA A 107 -11.70 14.44 -3.78
CA ALA A 107 -10.92 13.38 -4.40
C ALA A 107 -9.45 13.76 -4.49
N VAL A 108 -8.55 12.76 -4.46
CA VAL A 108 -7.10 12.96 -4.59
C VAL A 108 -6.74 13.70 -5.87
N GLY A 109 -7.31 13.33 -7.01
CA GLY A 109 -7.02 13.91 -8.30
C GLY A 109 -7.27 15.42 -8.41
N ASN A 110 -8.15 15.98 -7.56
CA ASN A 110 -8.44 17.42 -7.55
C ASN A 110 -7.24 18.27 -7.10
N PHE A 111 -6.26 17.67 -6.46
CA PHE A 111 -5.07 18.34 -5.93
C PHE A 111 -3.84 18.18 -6.80
N TYR A 112 -3.98 17.52 -7.95
CA TYR A 112 -2.96 17.36 -8.97
C TYR A 112 -3.29 18.17 -10.22
N ARG A 113 -2.28 18.74 -10.85
CA ARG A 113 -2.42 19.41 -12.15
C ARG A 113 -2.77 18.40 -13.23
N ASP A 114 -2.04 17.29 -13.24
CA ASP A 114 -2.21 16.15 -14.12
C ASP A 114 -2.31 14.89 -13.26
N PHE A 115 -3.44 14.19 -13.34
CA PHE A 115 -3.71 12.96 -12.57
C PHE A 115 -4.14 11.86 -13.53
N GLU A 116 -3.24 11.57 -14.46
CA GLU A 116 -3.43 10.46 -15.40
C GLU A 116 -2.91 9.16 -14.81
N GLN A 117 -3.51 8.05 -15.21
CA GLN A 117 -3.04 6.74 -14.79
C GLN A 117 -1.70 6.43 -15.47
N VAL A 118 -0.69 6.12 -14.65
CA VAL A 118 0.62 5.67 -15.16
C VAL A 118 0.51 4.24 -15.66
N GLU A 119 0.96 3.99 -16.88
CA GLU A 119 0.94 2.66 -17.47
C GLU A 119 2.00 1.73 -16.87
N ASP A 120 1.73 0.42 -16.87
CA ASP A 120 2.64 -0.59 -16.33
C ASP A 120 4.05 -0.51 -16.93
N ARG A 121 4.17 -0.16 -18.21
CA ARG A 121 5.45 0.03 -18.90
C ARG A 121 6.27 1.17 -18.28
N GLU A 122 5.63 2.28 -17.96
CA GLU A 122 6.29 3.43 -17.31
C GLU A 122 6.71 3.08 -15.89
N VAL A 123 5.87 2.38 -15.13
CA VAL A 123 6.22 1.89 -13.79
C VAL A 123 7.47 1.03 -13.83
N LEU A 124 7.54 0.07 -14.77
CA LEU A 124 8.71 -0.79 -14.96
C LEU A 124 9.97 0.02 -15.32
N GLN A 125 9.83 1.03 -16.17
CA GLN A 125 10.94 1.90 -16.53
C GLN A 125 11.49 2.63 -15.31
N TYR A 126 10.65 3.23 -14.48
CA TYR A 126 11.08 3.92 -13.26
C TYR A 126 11.69 2.97 -12.23
N LEU A 127 11.16 1.77 -12.06
CA LEU A 127 11.71 0.76 -11.16
C LEU A 127 13.12 0.33 -11.61
N ASN A 128 13.34 0.12 -12.90
CA ASN A 128 14.65 -0.25 -13.46
C ASN A 128 15.67 0.89 -13.30
N LEU A 129 15.28 2.13 -13.58
CA LEU A 129 16.14 3.30 -13.37
C LEU A 129 16.55 3.47 -11.90
N ALA A 130 15.61 3.23 -10.98
CA ALA A 130 15.92 3.29 -9.55
C ALA A 130 16.91 2.22 -9.11
N GLU A 131 16.79 1.01 -9.65
CA GLU A 131 17.72 -0.09 -9.36
C GLU A 131 19.12 0.19 -9.90
N GLU A 132 19.25 0.67 -11.14
CA GLU A 132 20.53 1.07 -11.73
C GLU A 132 21.21 2.17 -10.91
N ALA A 133 20.45 3.16 -10.46
CA ALA A 133 20.97 4.25 -9.63
C ALA A 133 21.44 3.75 -8.25
N PHE A 134 20.81 2.71 -7.70
CA PHE A 134 21.22 2.11 -6.44
C PHE A 134 22.51 1.30 -6.58
N VAL A 135 22.61 0.48 -7.61
CA VAL A 135 23.81 -0.33 -7.89
C VAL A 135 25.04 0.55 -8.14
N ASN A 136 24.89 1.67 -8.84
CA ASN A 136 25.99 2.60 -9.14
C ASN A 136 26.46 3.42 -7.92
N ARG A 137 25.78 3.35 -6.78
CA ARG A 137 26.15 4.03 -5.52
C ARG A 137 26.81 3.11 -4.51
N SER A 138 26.83 1.81 -4.78
CA SER A 138 27.44 0.78 -3.94
C SER A 138 28.84 0.44 -4.40
#